data_dcc61c4fa699b64cc4461bb73f91b245
#
_entry.id   dcc61c4fa699b64cc4461bb73f91b245
#
_cell.length_a   1.000
_cell.length_b   1.000
_cell.length_c   1.000
_cell.angle_alpha   90.00
_cell.angle_beta   90.00
_cell.angle_gamma   90.00
#
_symmetry.space_group_name_H-M   'P 1'
#
loop_
_entity.id
_entity.type
_entity.pdbx_description
1 polymer ?
#
loop_
_entity_poly.entity_id
_entity_poly.type
_entity_poly.pdbx_seq_one_letter_code
_entity_poly.pdbx_strand_id
1 'polypeptide(L)'
;MGPAGSEQQPAFKGYIESVREILRMPATTADPNIPAKRVTAEYCAERFAKPPKNVTMLTRDFIGDSLYNPSYGYFSKQALIFSPKEGYDFPRFRDSADFLNTIGRQYEEIERELDDIRSIPRQLWHTPTEILKPWYGYSVAQHIVRQHKADQDGRPDGGSPLTVYEMGGGNGTLMMNILDYIREHEPGIYSRMEYNLIEISPKLAKQQVSQQARKHVMPHANVNIINKSIFDWKATVDRPCFFVAMEVIDNFAHDVIRFDYVTGEPYQAFVRVYDDGEFEEYYEPVSDPLIQDYLRVRNSLASPQHRSAALPPALYRRIRSQLPLAPNLSKPEFIPTKAYEFCKVLGRYFPRHRLVLSDFYKLPDTLPGAVTSPVVQTRFNGSMVPCETYLVQPGWFDIFFPTDFELLRRIYDVECRPQGVEPMSRVCTQRAFAMENAALAQTRTRSGENPMLDFYENNKFLLS
;
A
#
# COMPACT_ATOMS: atom_id res chain seq x y z
N MET A 1 -34.51 -38.03 -27.24
CA MET A 1 -33.13 -37.60 -26.95
C MET A 1 -33.24 -36.38 -26.05
N GLY A 2 -33.12 -36.56 -24.74
CA GLY A 2 -33.19 -35.52 -23.74
C GLY A 2 -31.81 -34.83 -23.61
N PRO A 3 -31.78 -33.56 -23.15
CA PRO A 3 -30.54 -32.84 -22.98
C PRO A 3 -29.75 -33.41 -21.78
N ALA A 4 -28.48 -33.69 -22.05
CA ALA A 4 -27.52 -34.14 -21.05
C ALA A 4 -27.41 -33.06 -19.93
N GLY A 5 -27.61 -33.48 -18.68
CA GLY A 5 -27.38 -32.67 -17.49
C GLY A 5 -25.88 -32.35 -17.38
N SER A 6 -25.56 -31.08 -17.29
CA SER A 6 -24.23 -30.62 -16.96
C SER A 6 -23.88 -31.04 -15.53
N GLU A 7 -23.06 -32.06 -15.37
CA GLU A 7 -22.39 -32.35 -14.09
C GLU A 7 -21.53 -31.14 -13.73
N GLN A 8 -21.93 -30.41 -12.72
CA GLN A 8 -21.08 -29.38 -12.11
C GLN A 8 -19.83 -30.04 -11.56
N GLN A 9 -18.66 -29.58 -11.99
CA GLN A 9 -17.37 -30.09 -11.56
C GLN A 9 -17.23 -30.11 -10.02
N PRO A 10 -16.65 -31.14 -9.42
CA PRO A 10 -16.54 -31.31 -7.96
C PRO A 10 -15.87 -30.15 -7.23
N ALA A 11 -14.90 -29.47 -7.87
CA ALA A 11 -14.20 -28.30 -7.32
C ALA A 11 -15.12 -27.09 -7.13
N PHE A 12 -16.08 -26.87 -8.04
CA PHE A 12 -17.06 -25.80 -7.99
C PHE A 12 -18.07 -26.02 -6.85
N LYS A 13 -18.47 -27.27 -6.62
CA LYS A 13 -19.40 -27.63 -5.54
C LYS A 13 -18.77 -27.39 -4.16
N GLY A 14 -17.50 -27.80 -3.97
CA GLY A 14 -16.76 -27.57 -2.73
C GLY A 14 -16.53 -26.08 -2.43
N TYR A 15 -16.32 -25.28 -3.47
CA TYR A 15 -16.15 -23.83 -3.34
C TYR A 15 -17.48 -23.10 -3.02
N ILE A 16 -18.58 -23.46 -3.67
CA ILE A 16 -19.90 -22.93 -3.32
C ILE A 16 -20.32 -23.35 -1.89
N GLU A 17 -19.93 -24.55 -1.45
CA GLU A 17 -20.14 -24.98 -0.08
C GLU A 17 -19.30 -24.16 0.89
N SER A 18 -18.02 -23.85 0.57
CA SER A 18 -17.18 -22.95 1.37
C SER A 18 -17.71 -21.51 1.42
N VAL A 19 -18.18 -20.97 0.28
CA VAL A 19 -18.81 -19.64 0.23
C VAL A 19 -20.17 -19.65 0.93
N ARG A 20 -20.95 -20.72 0.82
CA ARG A 20 -22.19 -20.90 1.58
C ARG A 20 -21.94 -21.08 3.07
N GLU A 21 -20.83 -21.69 3.46
CA GLU A 21 -20.40 -21.81 4.84
C GLU A 21 -19.94 -20.45 5.40
N ILE A 22 -19.26 -19.64 4.57
CA ILE A 22 -18.91 -18.25 4.86
C ILE A 22 -20.15 -17.34 4.94
N LEU A 23 -21.17 -17.58 4.10
CA LEU A 23 -22.40 -16.80 4.04
C LEU A 23 -23.55 -17.37 4.90
N ARG A 24 -23.47 -18.62 5.36
CA ARG A 24 -24.39 -19.24 6.32
C ARG A 24 -23.81 -19.15 7.73
N MET A 25 -23.78 -17.93 8.23
CA MET A 25 -23.50 -17.79 9.65
C MET A 25 -24.80 -17.98 10.43
N PRO A 26 -24.82 -18.90 11.41
CA PRO A 26 -26.00 -19.01 12.30
C PRO A 26 -26.15 -17.70 13.07
N ALA A 27 -27.39 -17.32 13.29
CA ALA A 27 -27.70 -16.19 14.16
C ALA A 27 -26.95 -16.37 15.50
N THR A 28 -26.26 -15.34 15.95
CA THR A 28 -25.39 -15.34 17.12
C THR A 28 -26.11 -15.87 18.37
N THR A 29 -25.49 -16.86 19.01
CA THR A 29 -25.79 -17.24 20.39
C THR A 29 -24.76 -16.64 21.36
N ALA A 30 -23.84 -15.81 20.88
CA ALA A 30 -22.83 -15.19 21.71
C ALA A 30 -23.47 -14.17 22.66
N ASP A 31 -23.21 -14.32 23.94
CA ASP A 31 -23.64 -13.34 24.95
C ASP A 31 -22.87 -12.05 24.72
N PRO A 32 -23.55 -10.93 24.37
CA PRO A 32 -22.91 -9.65 24.15
C PRO A 32 -22.22 -9.09 25.41
N ASN A 33 -22.49 -9.68 26.60
CA ASN A 33 -21.91 -9.28 27.87
C ASN A 33 -20.58 -9.97 28.18
N ILE A 34 -20.13 -10.96 27.41
CA ILE A 34 -18.80 -11.55 27.60
C ILE A 34 -17.77 -10.54 27.05
N PRO A 35 -16.90 -9.98 27.91
CA PRO A 35 -15.90 -9.04 27.44
C PRO A 35 -14.91 -9.72 26.49
N ALA A 36 -14.94 -9.32 25.21
CA ALA A 36 -13.96 -9.78 24.26
C ALA A 36 -12.56 -9.23 24.62
N LYS A 37 -11.54 -10.09 24.50
CA LYS A 37 -10.16 -9.67 24.76
C LYS A 37 -9.71 -8.63 23.73
N ARG A 38 -9.22 -7.48 24.18
CA ARG A 38 -8.56 -6.51 23.28
C ARG A 38 -7.20 -7.04 22.85
N VAL A 39 -6.97 -7.04 21.55
CA VAL A 39 -5.72 -7.51 20.91
C VAL A 39 -5.28 -6.55 19.84
N THR A 40 -3.99 -6.61 19.47
CA THR A 40 -3.41 -5.87 18.33
C THR A 40 -3.05 -6.82 17.19
N ALA A 41 -2.77 -6.28 16.01
CA ALA A 41 -2.31 -7.07 14.87
C ALA A 41 -1.02 -7.86 15.19
N GLU A 42 -0.07 -7.24 15.90
CA GLU A 42 1.18 -7.88 16.33
C GLU A 42 0.90 -9.06 17.28
N TYR A 43 0.00 -8.87 18.25
CA TYR A 43 -0.41 -9.95 19.14
C TYR A 43 -1.02 -11.13 18.36
N CYS A 44 -1.85 -10.82 17.35
CA CYS A 44 -2.45 -11.85 16.49
C CYS A 44 -1.40 -12.58 15.66
N ALA A 45 -0.45 -11.86 15.08
CA ALA A 45 0.64 -12.42 14.28
C ALA A 45 1.52 -13.41 15.06
N GLU A 46 1.74 -13.15 16.36
CA GLU A 46 2.54 -14.02 17.23
C GLU A 46 1.79 -15.25 17.74
N ARG A 47 0.46 -15.18 17.88
CA ARG A 47 -0.31 -16.15 18.65
C ARG A 47 -1.29 -17.00 17.85
N PHE A 48 -1.73 -16.53 16.69
CA PHE A 48 -2.80 -17.17 15.95
C PHE A 48 -2.37 -17.63 14.56
N ALA A 49 -2.55 -18.91 14.29
CA ALA A 49 -2.37 -19.50 12.97
C ALA A 49 -3.62 -19.39 12.08
N LYS A 50 -4.74 -18.94 12.62
CA LYS A 50 -6.02 -18.67 11.96
C LYS A 50 -6.62 -17.38 12.53
N PRO A 51 -7.52 -16.70 11.79
CA PRO A 51 -8.18 -15.51 12.29
C PRO A 51 -8.77 -15.73 13.70
N PRO A 52 -8.49 -14.82 14.64
CA PRO A 52 -8.94 -14.97 16.02
C PRO A 52 -10.46 -14.80 16.14
N LYS A 53 -11.04 -15.41 17.18
CA LYS A 53 -12.44 -15.27 17.57
C LYS A 53 -12.53 -14.74 19.00
N ASN A 54 -13.68 -14.16 19.37
CA ASN A 54 -13.92 -13.53 20.69
C ASN A 54 -12.87 -12.48 21.06
N VAL A 55 -12.53 -11.64 20.09
CA VAL A 55 -11.56 -10.57 20.28
C VAL A 55 -12.14 -9.24 19.83
N THR A 56 -11.53 -8.18 20.30
CA THR A 56 -11.78 -6.81 19.89
C THR A 56 -10.47 -6.15 19.53
N MET A 57 -10.43 -5.40 18.44
CA MET A 57 -9.23 -4.69 18.01
C MET A 57 -9.59 -3.35 17.37
N LEU A 58 -8.68 -2.38 17.39
CA LEU A 58 -8.83 -1.15 16.62
C LEU A 58 -8.98 -1.47 15.13
N THR A 59 -9.65 -0.61 14.38
CA THR A 59 -9.83 -0.81 12.94
C THR A 59 -8.50 -1.05 12.23
N ARG A 60 -7.44 -0.26 12.54
CA ARG A 60 -6.12 -0.47 11.94
C ARG A 60 -5.53 -1.84 12.25
N ASP A 61 -5.76 -2.36 13.45
CA ASP A 61 -5.27 -3.69 13.85
C ASP A 61 -6.03 -4.78 13.10
N PHE A 62 -7.35 -4.64 12.93
CA PHE A 62 -8.16 -5.58 12.14
C PHE A 62 -7.72 -5.60 10.67
N ILE A 63 -7.53 -4.44 10.06
CA ILE A 63 -7.06 -4.31 8.67
C ILE A 63 -5.62 -4.83 8.56
N GLY A 64 -4.73 -4.44 9.48
CA GLY A 64 -3.34 -4.87 9.51
C GLY A 64 -3.20 -6.39 9.65
N ASP A 65 -3.96 -7.01 10.55
CA ASP A 65 -4.01 -8.47 10.72
C ASP A 65 -4.55 -9.16 9.47
N SER A 66 -5.62 -8.61 8.88
CA SER A 66 -6.21 -9.13 7.64
C SER A 66 -5.22 -9.12 6.47
N LEU A 67 -4.42 -8.09 6.33
CA LEU A 67 -3.48 -7.94 5.21
C LEU A 67 -2.15 -8.65 5.45
N TYR A 68 -1.58 -8.52 6.65
CA TYR A 68 -0.16 -8.84 6.90
C TYR A 68 0.10 -10.00 7.84
N ASN A 69 -0.93 -10.63 8.43
CA ASN A 69 -0.68 -11.77 9.31
C ASN A 69 0.15 -12.85 8.59
N PRO A 70 1.29 -13.30 9.16
CA PRO A 70 2.20 -14.23 8.48
C PRO A 70 1.57 -15.58 8.18
N SER A 71 0.53 -15.99 8.94
CA SER A 71 -0.11 -17.30 8.82
C SER A 71 -1.31 -17.30 7.89
N TYR A 72 -2.10 -16.21 7.84
CA TYR A 72 -3.34 -16.17 7.06
C TYR A 72 -3.58 -14.86 6.32
N GLY A 73 -2.73 -13.85 6.50
CA GLY A 73 -2.89 -12.54 5.87
C GLY A 73 -2.87 -12.58 4.34
N TYR A 74 -3.55 -11.63 3.74
CA TYR A 74 -3.74 -11.52 2.30
C TYR A 74 -2.41 -11.55 1.52
N PHE A 75 -1.43 -10.72 1.90
CA PHE A 75 -0.12 -10.67 1.25
C PHE A 75 0.73 -11.92 1.46
N SER A 76 0.46 -12.67 2.54
CA SER A 76 1.16 -13.92 2.80
C SER A 76 0.70 -15.07 1.92
N LYS A 77 -0.58 -15.05 1.48
CA LYS A 77 -1.22 -16.18 0.78
C LYS A 77 -1.66 -15.90 -0.64
N GLN A 78 -2.28 -14.76 -0.90
CA GLN A 78 -3.10 -14.56 -2.10
C GLN A 78 -2.51 -13.59 -3.10
N ALA A 79 -1.75 -12.60 -2.64
CA ALA A 79 -1.19 -11.60 -3.54
C ALA A 79 -0.08 -12.18 -4.42
N LEU A 80 -0.21 -12.00 -5.73
CA LEU A 80 0.82 -12.28 -6.72
C LEU A 80 1.03 -11.02 -7.54
N ILE A 81 2.29 -10.68 -7.79
CA ILE A 81 2.64 -9.56 -8.65
C ILE A 81 2.86 -10.09 -10.06
N PHE A 82 2.07 -9.59 -11.01
CA PHE A 82 2.27 -9.85 -12.43
C PHE A 82 3.64 -9.32 -12.85
N SER A 83 4.47 -10.20 -13.38
CA SER A 83 5.79 -9.84 -13.86
C SER A 83 6.03 -10.47 -15.23
N PRO A 84 5.98 -9.68 -16.31
CA PRO A 84 6.38 -10.16 -17.64
C PRO A 84 7.80 -10.74 -17.58
N LYS A 85 8.07 -11.78 -18.36
CA LYS A 85 9.41 -12.41 -18.39
C LYS A 85 10.51 -11.42 -18.77
N GLU A 86 10.20 -10.54 -19.73
CA GLU A 86 11.07 -9.48 -20.22
C GLU A 86 10.35 -8.14 -20.20
N GLY A 87 11.09 -7.04 -20.25
CA GLY A 87 10.53 -5.71 -20.45
C GLY A 87 9.93 -5.56 -21.84
N TYR A 88 8.93 -4.71 -21.98
CA TYR A 88 8.30 -4.46 -23.27
C TYR A 88 9.15 -3.55 -24.16
N ASP A 89 9.23 -3.91 -25.44
CA ASP A 89 9.83 -3.07 -26.49
C ASP A 89 8.72 -2.16 -27.07
N PHE A 90 8.49 -1.02 -26.40
CA PHE A 90 7.40 -0.10 -26.72
C PHE A 90 7.40 0.38 -28.17
N PRO A 91 8.56 0.69 -28.83
CA PRO A 91 8.61 1.03 -30.24
C PRO A 91 8.05 -0.03 -31.20
N ARG A 92 7.88 -1.27 -30.77
CA ARG A 92 7.27 -2.33 -31.60
C ARG A 92 5.75 -2.30 -31.58
N PHE A 93 5.14 -1.74 -30.54
CA PHE A 93 3.67 -1.63 -30.47
C PHE A 93 3.17 -0.57 -31.43
N ARG A 94 2.03 -0.83 -32.06
CA ARG A 94 1.38 0.14 -32.95
C ARG A 94 0.92 1.36 -32.16
N ASP A 95 0.21 1.15 -31.06
CA ASP A 95 -0.43 2.14 -30.21
C ASP A 95 -0.60 1.58 -28.77
N SER A 96 -1.15 2.38 -27.87
CA SER A 96 -1.43 1.98 -26.49
C SER A 96 -2.45 0.84 -26.39
N ALA A 97 -3.39 0.74 -27.32
CA ALA A 97 -4.37 -0.34 -27.33
C ALA A 97 -3.71 -1.70 -27.67
N ASP A 98 -2.77 -1.73 -28.63
CA ASP A 98 -1.99 -2.92 -28.97
C ASP A 98 -1.14 -3.40 -27.78
N PHE A 99 -0.55 -2.46 -27.04
CA PHE A 99 0.17 -2.73 -25.80
C PHE A 99 -0.74 -3.33 -24.72
N LEU A 100 -1.90 -2.69 -24.44
CA LEU A 100 -2.87 -3.18 -23.46
C LEU A 100 -3.42 -4.57 -23.80
N ASN A 101 -3.71 -4.83 -25.07
CA ASN A 101 -4.15 -6.15 -25.54
C ASN A 101 -3.07 -7.21 -25.32
N THR A 102 -1.79 -6.85 -25.43
CA THR A 102 -0.69 -7.78 -25.18
C THR A 102 -0.55 -8.10 -23.69
N ILE A 103 -0.65 -7.09 -22.82
CA ILE A 103 -0.69 -7.31 -21.36
C ILE A 103 -1.90 -8.18 -21.01
N GLY A 104 -3.09 -7.87 -21.52
CA GLY A 104 -4.31 -8.61 -21.23
C GLY A 104 -4.19 -10.11 -21.56
N ARG A 105 -3.64 -10.45 -22.72
CA ARG A 105 -3.39 -11.86 -23.11
C ARG A 105 -2.42 -12.56 -22.14
N GLN A 106 -1.31 -11.92 -21.77
CA GLN A 106 -0.34 -12.51 -20.83
C GLN A 106 -0.95 -12.64 -19.43
N TYR A 107 -1.79 -11.69 -19.04
CA TYR A 107 -2.52 -11.75 -17.79
C TYR A 107 -3.47 -12.95 -17.75
N GLU A 108 -4.28 -13.16 -18.81
CA GLU A 108 -5.19 -14.29 -18.94
C GLU A 108 -4.47 -15.65 -18.98
N GLU A 109 -3.26 -15.71 -19.57
CA GLU A 109 -2.44 -16.94 -19.56
C GLU A 109 -2.02 -17.30 -18.14
N ILE A 110 -1.51 -16.35 -17.37
CA ILE A 110 -1.09 -16.58 -15.98
C ILE A 110 -2.30 -16.90 -15.10
N GLU A 111 -3.43 -16.21 -15.31
CA GLU A 111 -4.65 -16.50 -14.56
C GLU A 111 -5.16 -17.92 -14.80
N ARG A 112 -5.15 -18.40 -16.05
CA ARG A 112 -5.51 -19.78 -16.36
C ARG A 112 -4.58 -20.80 -15.68
N GLU A 113 -3.27 -20.55 -15.67
CA GLU A 113 -2.32 -21.41 -14.94
C GLU A 113 -2.58 -21.42 -13.42
N LEU A 114 -3.01 -20.28 -12.86
CA LEU A 114 -3.31 -20.18 -11.44
C LEU A 114 -4.65 -20.84 -11.07
N ASP A 115 -5.66 -20.78 -11.92
CA ASP A 115 -6.97 -21.40 -11.69
C ASP A 115 -6.91 -22.93 -11.80
N ASP A 116 -6.00 -23.49 -12.62
CA ASP A 116 -5.74 -24.92 -12.71
C ASP A 116 -5.05 -25.48 -11.46
N ILE A 117 -4.32 -24.68 -10.71
CA ILE A 117 -3.65 -25.06 -9.46
C ILE A 117 -4.57 -24.83 -8.26
N ARG A 118 -5.69 -25.59 -8.20
CA ARG A 118 -6.56 -25.82 -7.03
C ARG A 118 -6.84 -24.65 -6.07
N SER A 119 -8.07 -24.16 -6.13
CA SER A 119 -8.95 -23.80 -4.99
C SER A 119 -8.65 -22.58 -4.13
N ILE A 120 -7.60 -21.81 -4.34
CA ILE A 120 -7.42 -20.51 -3.67
C ILE A 120 -7.44 -19.44 -4.75
N PRO A 121 -8.45 -18.56 -4.79
CA PRO A 121 -8.44 -17.44 -5.73
C PRO A 121 -7.23 -16.55 -5.42
N ARG A 122 -6.30 -16.47 -6.36
CA ARG A 122 -5.13 -15.62 -6.25
C ARG A 122 -5.36 -14.38 -7.06
N GLN A 123 -5.25 -13.23 -6.44
CA GLN A 123 -5.30 -11.96 -7.14
C GLN A 123 -3.95 -11.65 -7.76
N LEU A 124 -3.95 -11.35 -9.04
CA LEU A 124 -2.77 -10.93 -9.78
C LEU A 124 -2.75 -9.40 -9.85
N TRP A 125 -1.72 -8.81 -9.27
CA TRP A 125 -1.50 -7.36 -9.26
C TRP A 125 -0.51 -6.95 -10.33
N HIS A 126 -0.79 -5.85 -11.01
CA HIS A 126 0.18 -5.22 -11.89
C HIS A 126 0.57 -3.84 -11.34
N THR A 127 1.86 -3.54 -11.39
CA THR A 127 2.45 -2.30 -10.90
C THR A 127 3.15 -1.57 -12.04
N PRO A 128 3.29 -0.23 -11.99
CA PRO A 128 4.13 0.52 -12.92
C PRO A 128 5.54 -0.07 -13.05
N THR A 129 6.12 -0.47 -11.91
CA THR A 129 7.45 -1.09 -11.86
C THR A 129 7.57 -2.32 -12.76
N GLU A 130 6.56 -3.20 -12.77
CA GLU A 130 6.61 -4.43 -13.57
C GLU A 130 6.20 -4.21 -15.03
N ILE A 131 5.16 -3.41 -15.26
CA ILE A 131 4.63 -3.16 -16.61
C ILE A 131 5.56 -2.28 -17.44
N LEU A 132 6.21 -1.31 -16.82
CA LEU A 132 7.07 -0.34 -17.53
C LEU A 132 8.56 -0.61 -17.34
N LYS A 133 8.93 -1.81 -16.86
CA LYS A 133 10.35 -2.19 -16.69
C LYS A 133 11.07 -2.25 -18.05
N PRO A 134 12.37 -1.88 -18.13
CA PRO A 134 13.18 -1.34 -17.02
C PRO A 134 12.99 0.18 -16.82
N TRP A 135 12.28 0.86 -17.72
CA TRP A 135 12.26 2.32 -17.90
C TRP A 135 11.74 3.08 -16.68
N TYR A 136 10.75 2.50 -15.95
CA TYR A 136 10.26 3.09 -14.71
C TYR A 136 11.35 3.10 -13.63
N GLY A 137 12.00 1.99 -13.41
CA GLY A 137 13.13 1.90 -12.46
C GLY A 137 14.32 2.76 -12.88
N TYR A 138 14.60 2.87 -14.18
CA TYR A 138 15.64 3.76 -14.71
C TYR A 138 15.31 5.23 -14.45
N SER A 139 14.05 5.65 -14.54
CA SER A 139 13.66 7.02 -14.21
C SER A 139 13.85 7.36 -12.73
N VAL A 140 13.56 6.39 -11.83
CA VAL A 140 13.84 6.52 -10.40
C VAL A 140 15.34 6.59 -10.14
N ALA A 141 16.13 5.74 -10.79
CA ALA A 141 17.59 5.75 -10.69
C ALA A 141 18.18 7.08 -11.15
N GLN A 142 17.71 7.62 -12.28
CA GLN A 142 18.15 8.91 -12.81
C GLN A 142 17.85 10.05 -11.84
N HIS A 143 16.67 10.05 -11.24
CA HIS A 143 16.32 11.00 -10.18
C HIS A 143 17.28 10.91 -9.00
N ILE A 144 17.49 9.72 -8.46
CA ILE A 144 18.38 9.45 -7.31
C ILE A 144 19.81 9.93 -7.62
N VAL A 145 20.37 9.54 -8.77
CA VAL A 145 21.73 9.91 -9.16
C VAL A 145 21.86 11.43 -9.31
N ARG A 146 20.91 12.08 -9.96
CA ARG A 146 20.91 13.55 -10.13
C ARG A 146 20.91 14.27 -8.78
N GLN A 147 20.06 13.85 -7.84
CA GLN A 147 19.99 14.44 -6.51
C GLN A 147 21.25 14.14 -5.71
N HIS A 148 21.75 12.89 -5.77
CA HIS A 148 22.99 12.52 -5.11
C HIS A 148 24.16 13.38 -5.57
N LYS A 149 24.32 13.60 -6.88
CA LYS A 149 25.39 14.47 -7.43
C LYS A 149 25.23 15.92 -6.95
N ALA A 150 24.02 16.46 -6.97
CA ALA A 150 23.75 17.81 -6.46
C ALA A 150 24.10 17.96 -4.96
N ASP A 151 23.88 16.93 -4.15
CA ASP A 151 24.26 16.92 -2.73
C ASP A 151 25.77 16.81 -2.50
N GLN A 152 26.54 16.34 -3.50
CA GLN A 152 28.00 16.20 -3.42
C GLN A 152 28.72 17.42 -4.00
N ASP A 153 28.05 18.27 -4.78
CA ASP A 153 28.68 19.45 -5.38
C ASP A 153 29.30 20.35 -4.30
N GLY A 154 30.60 20.68 -4.50
CA GLY A 154 31.37 21.50 -3.59
C GLY A 154 31.98 20.78 -2.37
N ARG A 155 31.88 19.44 -2.27
CA ARG A 155 32.54 18.68 -1.19
C ARG A 155 33.93 18.18 -1.61
N PRO A 156 34.98 18.58 -0.89
CA PRO A 156 36.39 18.30 -1.31
C PRO A 156 36.81 16.84 -1.19
N ASP A 157 36.06 16.01 -0.44
CA ASP A 157 36.41 14.62 -0.07
C ASP A 157 35.68 13.56 -0.91
N GLY A 158 35.14 13.91 -2.05
CA GLY A 158 34.41 12.98 -2.92
C GLY A 158 33.07 12.50 -2.35
N GLY A 159 32.65 13.04 -1.23
CA GLY A 159 31.35 12.87 -0.60
C GLY A 159 31.01 11.47 -0.06
N SER A 160 29.84 11.34 0.51
CA SER A 160 29.34 10.07 1.06
C SER A 160 28.91 9.10 -0.05
N PRO A 161 29.13 7.79 0.11
CA PRO A 161 28.59 6.78 -0.81
C PRO A 161 27.06 6.91 -0.95
N LEU A 162 26.54 6.64 -2.15
CA LEU A 162 25.11 6.54 -2.37
C LEU A 162 24.54 5.37 -1.54
N THR A 163 23.61 5.64 -0.66
CA THR A 163 22.92 4.62 0.11
C THR A 163 21.41 4.70 -0.20
N VAL A 164 20.83 3.58 -0.55
CA VAL A 164 19.40 3.45 -0.83
C VAL A 164 18.77 2.47 0.15
N TYR A 165 17.64 2.85 0.71
CA TYR A 165 16.71 1.97 1.42
C TYR A 165 15.43 1.89 0.61
N GLU A 166 15.05 0.70 0.15
CA GLU A 166 13.77 0.44 -0.51
C GLU A 166 12.88 -0.34 0.44
N MET A 167 11.64 0.10 0.61
CA MET A 167 10.62 -0.60 1.39
C MET A 167 9.61 -1.26 0.46
N GLY A 168 9.34 -2.55 0.69
CA GLY A 168 8.33 -3.30 -0.06
C GLY A 168 8.75 -3.63 -1.49
N GLY A 169 9.96 -4.18 -1.67
CA GLY A 169 10.54 -4.42 -2.99
C GLY A 169 9.84 -5.46 -3.87
N GLY A 170 8.76 -6.10 -3.39
CA GLY A 170 7.99 -7.07 -4.17
C GLY A 170 8.86 -8.16 -4.82
N ASN A 171 8.86 -8.23 -6.15
CA ASN A 171 9.73 -9.16 -6.88
C ASN A 171 11.21 -8.72 -6.93
N GLY A 172 11.58 -7.56 -6.41
CA GLY A 172 12.93 -6.99 -6.51
C GLY A 172 13.25 -6.36 -7.87
N THR A 173 12.25 -6.14 -8.70
CA THR A 173 12.41 -5.60 -10.06
C THR A 173 12.91 -4.15 -10.04
N LEU A 174 12.37 -3.31 -9.16
CA LEU A 174 12.80 -1.92 -9.02
C LEU A 174 14.28 -1.83 -8.61
N MET A 175 14.66 -2.56 -7.55
CA MET A 175 16.04 -2.67 -7.09
C MET A 175 16.97 -3.05 -8.24
N MET A 176 16.64 -4.11 -8.99
CA MET A 176 17.48 -4.57 -10.10
C MET A 176 17.62 -3.51 -11.19
N ASN A 177 16.54 -2.84 -11.56
CA ASN A 177 16.56 -1.79 -12.59
C ASN A 177 17.39 -0.58 -12.13
N ILE A 178 17.26 -0.16 -10.87
CA ILE A 178 18.06 0.94 -10.31
C ILE A 178 19.56 0.58 -10.33
N LEU A 179 19.89 -0.63 -9.89
CA LEU A 179 21.29 -1.08 -9.83
C LEU A 179 21.88 -1.28 -11.22
N ASP A 180 21.15 -1.84 -12.17
CA ASP A 180 21.58 -1.99 -13.56
C ASP A 180 21.85 -0.61 -14.20
N TYR A 181 20.93 0.35 -14.02
CA TYR A 181 21.11 1.71 -14.54
C TYR A 181 22.36 2.38 -13.97
N ILE A 182 22.55 2.33 -12.65
CA ILE A 182 23.70 2.98 -11.99
C ILE A 182 25.01 2.28 -12.38
N ARG A 183 25.02 0.96 -12.52
CA ARG A 183 26.20 0.21 -12.98
C ARG A 183 26.61 0.61 -14.39
N GLU A 184 25.65 0.79 -15.29
CA GLU A 184 25.89 1.13 -16.69
C GLU A 184 26.33 2.59 -16.88
N HIS A 185 25.62 3.52 -16.21
CA HIS A 185 25.79 4.95 -16.48
C HIS A 185 26.70 5.67 -15.48
N GLU A 186 26.88 5.11 -14.27
CA GLU A 186 27.63 5.73 -13.17
C GLU A 186 28.50 4.72 -12.43
N PRO A 187 29.43 4.02 -13.10
CA PRO A 187 30.22 2.93 -12.49
C PRO A 187 31.03 3.37 -11.27
N GLY A 188 31.42 4.64 -11.20
CA GLY A 188 32.11 5.21 -10.04
C GLY A 188 31.21 5.33 -8.80
N ILE A 189 29.91 5.62 -8.97
CA ILE A 189 28.92 5.62 -7.89
C ILE A 189 28.61 4.16 -7.54
N TYR A 190 28.34 3.32 -8.53
CA TYR A 190 27.99 1.90 -8.36
C TYR A 190 29.01 1.14 -7.51
N SER A 191 30.31 1.36 -7.73
CA SER A 191 31.37 0.63 -7.01
C SER A 191 31.40 0.89 -5.49
N ARG A 192 30.77 1.98 -5.03
CA ARG A 192 30.77 2.41 -3.63
C ARG A 192 29.40 2.45 -3.00
N MET A 193 28.33 2.29 -3.79
CA MET A 193 26.96 2.37 -3.27
C MET A 193 26.57 1.18 -2.41
N GLU A 194 25.51 1.37 -1.63
CA GLU A 194 24.87 0.34 -0.82
C GLU A 194 23.37 0.38 -1.03
N TYR A 195 22.77 -0.77 -1.27
CA TYR A 195 21.33 -0.93 -1.45
C TYR A 195 20.74 -1.84 -0.38
N ASN A 196 19.76 -1.33 0.38
CA ASN A 196 19.15 -2.02 1.50
C ASN A 196 17.65 -2.20 1.19
N LEU A 197 17.22 -3.45 1.01
CA LEU A 197 15.84 -3.80 0.74
C LEU A 197 15.15 -4.23 2.03
N ILE A 198 14.13 -3.49 2.46
CA ILE A 198 13.34 -3.77 3.66
C ILE A 198 12.09 -4.53 3.22
N GLU A 199 11.96 -5.79 3.63
CA GLU A 199 10.88 -6.68 3.21
C GLU A 199 10.26 -7.37 4.42
N ILE A 200 8.95 -7.19 4.61
CA ILE A 200 8.22 -7.81 5.72
C ILE A 200 7.95 -9.30 5.48
N SER A 201 7.76 -9.71 4.23
CA SER A 201 7.46 -11.08 3.87
C SER A 201 8.71 -11.96 3.80
N PRO A 202 8.86 -12.98 4.68
CA PRO A 202 10.00 -13.91 4.60
C PRO A 202 10.05 -14.67 3.28
N LYS A 203 8.89 -14.91 2.65
CA LYS A 203 8.78 -15.58 1.35
C LYS A 203 9.36 -14.71 0.24
N LEU A 204 8.96 -13.45 0.18
CA LEU A 204 9.48 -12.50 -0.82
C LEU A 204 10.95 -12.20 -0.58
N ALA A 205 11.40 -12.03 0.66
CA ALA A 205 12.81 -11.85 0.99
C ALA A 205 13.67 -13.02 0.47
N LYS A 206 13.25 -14.28 0.65
CA LYS A 206 13.93 -15.45 0.08
C LYS A 206 13.91 -15.46 -1.46
N GLN A 207 12.80 -15.06 -2.06
CA GLN A 207 12.68 -14.95 -3.51
C GLN A 207 13.63 -13.91 -4.08
N GLN A 208 13.72 -12.73 -3.47
CA GLN A 208 14.63 -11.65 -3.84
C GLN A 208 16.09 -12.10 -3.79
N VAL A 209 16.51 -12.79 -2.73
CA VAL A 209 17.84 -13.43 -2.66
C VAL A 209 18.07 -14.40 -3.81
N SER A 210 17.08 -15.25 -4.12
CA SER A 210 17.21 -16.24 -5.18
C SER A 210 17.23 -15.63 -6.58
N GLN A 211 16.54 -14.52 -6.80
CA GLN A 211 16.57 -13.81 -8.10
C GLN A 211 17.92 -13.16 -8.38
N GLN A 212 18.57 -12.60 -7.37
CA GLN A 212 19.94 -12.10 -7.49
C GLN A 212 20.90 -13.22 -7.93
N ALA A 213 20.70 -14.45 -7.41
CA ALA A 213 21.56 -15.59 -7.73
C ALA A 213 21.27 -16.20 -9.12
N ARG A 214 20.07 -15.99 -9.68
CA ARG A 214 19.63 -16.65 -10.93
C ARG A 214 19.92 -15.89 -12.23
N LYS A 215 20.10 -14.57 -12.17
CA LYS A 215 20.47 -13.81 -13.36
C LYS A 215 21.93 -14.11 -13.69
N HIS A 216 22.18 -14.71 -14.85
CA HIS A 216 23.50 -15.07 -15.39
C HIS A 216 24.45 -13.88 -15.65
N VAL A 217 24.04 -12.67 -15.35
CA VAL A 217 24.86 -11.45 -15.28
C VAL A 217 25.24 -11.27 -13.83
N MET A 218 26.51 -11.03 -13.55
CA MET A 218 27.12 -10.92 -12.22
C MET A 218 26.16 -10.33 -11.18
N PRO A 219 25.88 -11.04 -10.07
CA PRO A 219 25.01 -10.55 -9.03
C PRO A 219 25.52 -9.22 -8.50
N HIS A 220 24.61 -8.30 -8.13
CA HIS A 220 24.99 -7.05 -7.49
C HIS A 220 25.52 -7.35 -6.09
N ALA A 221 26.80 -7.04 -5.84
CA ALA A 221 27.47 -7.35 -4.57
C ALA A 221 27.03 -6.42 -3.42
N ASN A 222 26.40 -5.29 -3.75
CA ASN A 222 26.14 -4.18 -2.81
C ASN A 222 24.72 -4.19 -2.24
N VAL A 223 24.07 -5.35 -2.15
CA VAL A 223 22.68 -5.48 -1.73
C VAL A 223 22.55 -6.20 -0.41
N ASN A 224 21.82 -5.59 0.52
CA ASN A 224 21.41 -6.18 1.79
C ASN A 224 19.88 -6.35 1.81
N ILE A 225 19.40 -7.54 2.14
CA ILE A 225 17.95 -7.80 2.33
C ILE A 225 17.69 -7.88 3.83
N ILE A 226 16.84 -6.96 4.31
CA ILE A 226 16.49 -6.80 5.71
C ILE A 226 15.06 -7.28 5.89
N ASN A 227 14.88 -8.52 6.35
CA ASN A 227 13.55 -9.06 6.58
C ASN A 227 12.99 -8.56 7.92
N LYS A 228 12.31 -7.42 7.86
CA LYS A 228 11.76 -6.72 9.01
C LYS A 228 10.66 -5.74 8.61
N SER A 229 9.68 -5.51 9.48
CA SER A 229 8.76 -4.39 9.32
C SER A 229 9.48 -3.06 9.54
N ILE A 230 9.13 -2.05 8.73
CA ILE A 230 9.64 -0.68 8.96
C ILE A 230 9.20 -0.13 10.32
N PHE A 231 8.04 -0.53 10.80
CA PHE A 231 7.51 -0.11 12.11
C PHE A 231 8.30 -0.69 13.29
N ASP A 232 9.06 -1.77 13.07
CA ASP A 232 9.97 -2.34 14.06
C ASP A 232 11.38 -1.75 14.02
N TRP A 233 11.62 -0.79 13.14
CA TRP A 233 12.94 -0.16 12.99
C TRP A 233 13.29 0.65 14.22
N LYS A 234 14.52 0.44 14.76
CA LYS A 234 14.99 1.08 16.00
C LYS A 234 16.42 1.62 15.95
N ALA A 235 17.11 1.37 14.84
CA ALA A 235 18.47 1.82 14.66
C ALA A 235 18.51 3.15 13.89
N THR A 236 19.26 4.13 14.37
CA THR A 236 19.43 5.39 13.66
C THR A 236 20.41 5.24 12.50
N VAL A 237 20.05 5.74 11.34
CA VAL A 237 20.86 5.82 10.13
C VAL A 237 21.31 7.27 9.95
N ASP A 238 22.47 7.63 10.51
CA ASP A 238 22.98 9.02 10.52
C ASP A 238 23.58 9.47 9.19
N ARG A 239 23.86 8.54 8.28
CA ARG A 239 24.39 8.87 6.95
C ARG A 239 23.29 9.32 5.99
N PRO A 240 23.61 10.22 5.03
CA PRO A 240 22.67 10.56 3.97
C PRO A 240 22.25 9.30 3.20
N CYS A 241 20.95 9.19 2.92
CA CYS A 241 20.41 8.07 2.17
C CYS A 241 19.16 8.49 1.38
N PHE A 242 18.80 7.70 0.38
CA PHE A 242 17.49 7.76 -0.27
C PHE A 242 16.60 6.69 0.36
N PHE A 243 15.39 7.09 0.71
CA PHE A 243 14.35 6.17 1.16
C PHE A 243 13.30 6.06 0.05
N VAL A 244 13.17 4.86 -0.52
CA VAL A 244 12.31 4.58 -1.68
C VAL A 244 11.12 3.73 -1.21
N ALA A 245 9.90 4.15 -1.55
CA ALA A 245 8.67 3.41 -1.25
C ALA A 245 7.70 3.57 -2.43
N MET A 246 7.51 2.51 -3.21
CA MET A 246 6.66 2.51 -4.41
C MET A 246 5.48 1.57 -4.21
N GLU A 247 4.26 2.12 -4.27
CA GLU A 247 3.02 1.35 -4.17
C GLU A 247 2.97 0.45 -2.93
N VAL A 248 3.17 1.05 -1.76
CA VAL A 248 3.22 0.35 -0.46
C VAL A 248 2.31 0.97 0.57
N ILE A 249 2.11 2.30 0.51
CA ILE A 249 1.39 3.01 1.57
C ILE A 249 -0.13 2.96 1.41
N ASP A 250 -0.63 2.65 0.24
CA ASP A 250 -2.06 2.43 -0.03
C ASP A 250 -2.62 1.26 0.80
N ASN A 251 -1.81 0.26 1.10
CA ASN A 251 -2.17 -0.85 1.99
C ASN A 251 -1.84 -0.59 3.48
N PHE A 252 -1.33 0.58 3.84
CA PHE A 252 -1.17 0.92 5.25
C PHE A 252 -2.53 1.04 5.94
N ALA A 253 -2.68 0.28 7.01
CA ALA A 253 -3.94 0.24 7.74
C ALA A 253 -4.34 1.62 8.29
N HIS A 254 -5.62 1.94 8.15
CA HIS A 254 -6.22 3.18 8.65
C HIS A 254 -7.04 2.89 9.90
N ASP A 255 -7.15 3.88 10.78
CA ASP A 255 -8.19 3.89 11.81
C ASP A 255 -9.47 4.53 11.27
N VAL A 256 -10.60 4.21 11.89
CA VAL A 256 -11.87 4.87 11.62
C VAL A 256 -12.24 5.75 12.82
N ILE A 257 -12.64 6.99 12.52
CA ILE A 257 -13.17 7.90 13.51
C ILE A 257 -14.54 8.43 13.09
N ARG A 258 -15.33 8.81 14.08
CA ARG A 258 -16.56 9.61 13.94
C ARG A 258 -16.57 10.72 14.94
N PHE A 259 -17.33 11.77 14.67
CA PHE A 259 -17.48 12.90 15.59
C PHE A 259 -18.89 12.92 16.17
N ASP A 260 -18.97 13.10 17.47
CA ASP A 260 -20.24 13.39 18.13
C ASP A 260 -20.83 14.72 17.61
N TYR A 261 -22.08 14.72 17.20
CA TYR A 261 -22.69 15.93 16.64
C TYR A 261 -22.97 17.03 17.68
N VAL A 262 -23.07 16.68 18.96
CA VAL A 262 -23.33 17.65 20.04
C VAL A 262 -22.00 18.27 20.49
N THR A 263 -21.07 17.44 20.92
CA THR A 263 -19.81 17.89 21.51
C THR A 263 -18.73 18.20 20.45
N GLY A 264 -18.76 17.53 19.32
CA GLY A 264 -17.68 17.57 18.31
C GLY A 264 -16.49 16.71 18.67
N GLU A 265 -16.56 15.94 19.75
CA GLU A 265 -15.50 15.05 20.19
C GLU A 265 -15.35 13.85 19.24
N PRO A 266 -14.10 13.41 18.97
CA PRO A 266 -13.84 12.26 18.14
C PRO A 266 -14.03 10.94 18.90
N TYR A 267 -14.61 9.96 18.24
CA TYR A 267 -14.74 8.56 18.66
C TYR A 267 -13.95 7.67 17.73
N GLN A 268 -13.22 6.71 18.28
CA GLN A 268 -12.46 5.69 17.53
C GLN A 268 -13.26 4.41 17.38
N ALA A 269 -13.12 3.76 16.23
CA ALA A 269 -13.78 2.52 15.94
C ALA A 269 -12.98 1.30 16.41
N PHE A 270 -13.71 0.34 16.93
CA PHE A 270 -13.24 -1.02 17.19
C PHE A 270 -14.04 -2.02 16.37
N VAL A 271 -13.37 -3.08 15.98
CA VAL A 271 -13.98 -4.26 15.36
C VAL A 271 -14.03 -5.37 16.39
N ARG A 272 -15.21 -5.86 16.70
CA ARG A 272 -15.44 -7.06 17.49
C ARG A 272 -15.61 -8.25 16.56
N VAL A 273 -14.88 -9.31 16.84
CA VAL A 273 -14.99 -10.60 16.14
C VAL A 273 -15.65 -11.58 17.08
N TYR A 274 -16.81 -12.10 16.71
CA TYR A 274 -17.60 -13.04 17.49
C TYR A 274 -17.13 -14.49 17.28
N ASP A 275 -17.65 -15.43 18.08
CA ASP A 275 -17.34 -16.86 18.02
C ASP A 275 -17.74 -17.51 16.71
N ASP A 276 -18.85 -17.10 16.15
CA ASP A 276 -19.38 -17.56 14.85
C ASP A 276 -18.63 -16.92 13.66
N GLY A 277 -17.79 -15.91 13.91
CA GLY A 277 -17.03 -15.20 12.90
C GLY A 277 -17.73 -13.96 12.35
N GLU A 278 -18.88 -13.55 12.90
CA GLU A 278 -19.51 -12.27 12.60
C GLU A 278 -18.66 -11.12 13.11
N PHE A 279 -18.82 -9.95 12.47
CA PHE A 279 -18.09 -8.73 12.81
C PHE A 279 -19.07 -7.64 13.21
N GLU A 280 -18.69 -6.85 14.22
CA GLU A 280 -19.41 -5.65 14.63
C GLU A 280 -18.45 -4.49 14.79
N GLU A 281 -18.77 -3.35 14.17
CA GLU A 281 -18.07 -2.10 14.40
C GLU A 281 -18.77 -1.30 15.51
N TYR A 282 -18.02 -0.87 16.51
CA TYR A 282 -18.53 -0.01 17.57
C TYR A 282 -17.55 1.11 17.91
N TYR A 283 -18.01 2.13 18.62
CA TYR A 283 -17.27 3.36 18.81
C TYR A 283 -17.10 3.71 20.27
N GLU A 284 -15.88 4.12 20.65
CA GLU A 284 -15.56 4.66 21.97
C GLU A 284 -14.87 6.04 21.82
N PRO A 285 -14.91 6.91 22.85
CA PRO A 285 -14.12 8.13 22.84
C PRO A 285 -12.65 7.84 22.53
N VAL A 286 -11.99 8.72 21.76
CA VAL A 286 -10.59 8.52 21.36
C VAL A 286 -9.68 8.45 22.57
N SER A 287 -9.04 7.30 22.75
CA SER A 287 -8.06 7.03 23.81
C SER A 287 -6.71 6.53 23.28
N ASP A 288 -6.67 6.06 22.02
CA ASP A 288 -5.44 5.57 21.39
C ASP A 288 -4.43 6.72 21.18
N PRO A 289 -3.17 6.55 21.64
CA PRO A 289 -2.17 7.62 21.54
C PRO A 289 -1.81 8.01 20.10
N LEU A 290 -1.78 7.04 19.17
CA LEU A 290 -1.42 7.31 17.77
C LEU A 290 -2.53 8.12 17.07
N ILE A 291 -3.79 7.79 17.35
CA ILE A 291 -4.95 8.57 16.85
C ILE A 291 -4.91 9.99 17.43
N GLN A 292 -4.66 10.13 18.73
CA GLN A 292 -4.57 11.46 19.37
C GLN A 292 -3.44 12.31 18.78
N ASP A 293 -2.27 11.72 18.58
CA ASP A 293 -1.11 12.39 17.98
C ASP A 293 -1.40 12.82 16.55
N TYR A 294 -1.93 11.90 15.72
CA TYR A 294 -2.34 12.23 14.36
C TYR A 294 -3.33 13.38 14.29
N LEU A 295 -4.39 13.34 15.12
CA LEU A 295 -5.40 14.40 15.17
C LEU A 295 -4.81 15.74 15.58
N ARG A 296 -3.88 15.75 16.55
CA ARG A 296 -3.16 16.96 16.99
C ARG A 296 -2.36 17.57 15.84
N VAL A 297 -1.55 16.75 15.13
CA VAL A 297 -0.75 17.21 13.99
C VAL A 297 -1.65 17.70 12.86
N ARG A 298 -2.66 16.93 12.45
CA ARG A 298 -3.62 17.33 11.41
C ARG A 298 -4.29 18.68 11.74
N ASN A 299 -4.72 18.87 12.98
CA ASN A 299 -5.38 20.10 13.40
C ASN A 299 -4.42 21.30 13.42
N SER A 300 -3.12 21.09 13.71
CA SER A 300 -2.09 22.14 13.68
C SER A 300 -1.75 22.63 12.27
N LEU A 301 -2.00 21.80 11.24
CA LEU A 301 -1.77 22.16 9.85
C LEU A 301 -2.71 23.25 9.30
N ALA A 302 -3.66 23.70 10.10
CA ALA A 302 -4.45 24.94 10.04
C ALA A 302 -5.10 25.34 8.69
N SER A 303 -5.10 24.48 7.68
CA SER A 303 -5.83 24.77 6.43
C SER A 303 -7.28 24.26 6.54
N PRO A 304 -8.27 25.05 6.12
CA PRO A 304 -9.65 24.58 6.04
C PRO A 304 -9.83 23.30 5.23
N GLN A 305 -8.95 23.07 4.27
CA GLN A 305 -8.96 21.90 3.38
C GLN A 305 -8.53 20.60 4.07
N HIS A 306 -7.80 20.68 5.18
CA HIS A 306 -7.33 19.53 5.95
C HIS A 306 -8.10 19.30 7.26
N ARG A 307 -9.15 20.07 7.49
CA ARG A 307 -10.12 19.73 8.55
C ARG A 307 -10.89 18.50 8.14
N SER A 308 -11.30 17.71 9.13
CA SER A 308 -12.13 16.52 8.84
C SER A 308 -13.37 16.90 8.02
N ALA A 309 -13.50 16.28 6.85
CA ALA A 309 -14.70 16.40 6.02
C ALA A 309 -15.91 15.68 6.66
N ALA A 310 -15.65 14.81 7.65
CA ALA A 310 -16.69 14.14 8.41
C ALA A 310 -17.31 15.04 9.50
N LEU A 311 -16.60 16.12 9.93
CA LEU A 311 -17.10 17.05 10.95
C LEU A 311 -17.81 18.25 10.31
N PRO A 312 -19.15 18.27 10.28
CA PRO A 312 -19.89 19.38 9.69
C PRO A 312 -19.72 20.69 10.51
N PRO A 313 -20.01 21.87 9.90
CA PRO A 313 -20.00 23.14 10.60
C PRO A 313 -20.86 23.14 11.87
N ALA A 314 -20.45 23.87 12.88
CA ALA A 314 -21.11 23.90 14.20
C ALA A 314 -22.61 24.22 14.12
N LEU A 315 -23.03 25.13 13.23
CA LEU A 315 -24.44 25.46 13.04
C LEU A 315 -25.26 24.24 12.52
N TYR A 316 -24.73 23.52 11.54
CA TYR A 316 -25.37 22.32 11.03
C TYR A 316 -25.47 21.23 12.12
N ARG A 317 -24.41 21.02 12.89
CA ARG A 317 -24.38 20.08 14.01
C ARG A 317 -25.47 20.40 15.04
N ARG A 318 -25.58 21.69 15.42
CA ARG A 318 -26.59 22.16 16.38
C ARG A 318 -28.02 21.93 15.90
N ILE A 319 -28.30 22.17 14.62
CA ILE A 319 -29.62 21.88 14.04
C ILE A 319 -29.89 20.39 14.05
N ARG A 320 -28.94 19.59 13.60
CA ARG A 320 -29.09 18.14 13.47
C ARG A 320 -29.24 17.44 14.82
N SER A 321 -28.57 17.88 15.85
CA SER A 321 -28.68 17.31 17.23
C SER A 321 -30.06 17.50 17.85
N GLN A 322 -30.90 18.38 17.30
CA GLN A 322 -32.28 18.60 17.75
C GLN A 322 -33.32 17.80 16.96
N LEU A 323 -32.91 17.13 15.89
CA LEU A 323 -33.84 16.30 15.09
C LEU A 323 -34.01 14.93 15.76
N PRO A 324 -35.26 14.51 16.02
CA PRO A 324 -35.51 13.16 16.53
C PRO A 324 -35.07 12.12 15.51
N LEU A 325 -34.47 11.02 15.98
CA LEU A 325 -33.97 9.92 15.16
C LEU A 325 -32.76 10.25 14.25
N ALA A 326 -32.18 11.44 14.36
CA ALA A 326 -30.94 11.73 13.66
C ALA A 326 -29.77 10.95 14.29
N PRO A 327 -28.84 10.39 13.48
CA PRO A 327 -27.64 9.75 14.05
C PRO A 327 -26.84 10.72 14.93
N ASN A 328 -26.39 10.25 16.09
CA ASN A 328 -25.59 11.05 17.03
C ASN A 328 -24.15 11.27 16.55
N LEU A 329 -23.64 10.35 15.72
CA LEU A 329 -22.28 10.40 15.19
C LEU A 329 -22.26 10.80 13.71
N SER A 330 -21.19 11.45 13.30
CA SER A 330 -20.92 11.83 11.92
C SER A 330 -20.75 10.61 11.00
N LYS A 331 -20.61 10.83 9.69
CA LYS A 331 -20.10 9.79 8.79
C LYS A 331 -18.74 9.30 9.27
N PRO A 332 -18.40 8.01 9.04
CA PRO A 332 -17.07 7.50 9.33
C PRO A 332 -16.02 8.18 8.46
N GLU A 333 -14.87 8.42 9.03
CA GLU A 333 -13.68 8.93 8.36
C GLU A 333 -12.52 7.98 8.61
N PHE A 334 -11.93 7.46 7.53
CA PHE A 334 -10.70 6.68 7.61
C PHE A 334 -9.50 7.63 7.68
N ILE A 335 -8.66 7.45 8.69
CA ILE A 335 -7.49 8.29 8.94
C ILE A 335 -6.19 7.49 8.80
N PRO A 336 -5.17 8.01 8.08
CA PRO A 336 -3.96 7.26 7.72
C PRO A 336 -2.94 7.20 8.87
N THR A 337 -3.32 6.63 10.01
CA THR A 337 -2.48 6.59 11.22
C THR A 337 -1.18 5.82 11.01
N LYS A 338 -1.17 4.74 10.20
CA LYS A 338 0.08 4.02 9.90
C LYS A 338 0.98 4.79 8.94
N ALA A 339 0.45 5.57 7.99
CA ALA A 339 1.25 6.46 7.16
C ALA A 339 1.85 7.62 7.99
N TYR A 340 1.11 8.13 8.97
CA TYR A 340 1.64 9.06 9.96
C TYR A 340 2.77 8.45 10.80
N GLU A 341 2.57 7.23 11.32
CA GLU A 341 3.60 6.50 12.07
C GLU A 341 4.86 6.27 11.22
N PHE A 342 4.70 5.97 9.93
CA PHE A 342 5.81 5.85 8.98
C PHE A 342 6.61 7.15 8.88
N CYS A 343 5.96 8.32 8.78
CA CYS A 343 6.66 9.61 8.81
C CYS A 343 7.46 9.80 10.11
N LYS A 344 6.90 9.41 11.27
CA LYS A 344 7.62 9.46 12.57
C LYS A 344 8.84 8.54 12.56
N VAL A 345 8.74 7.33 11.97
CA VAL A 345 9.88 6.40 11.84
C VAL A 345 10.96 7.01 10.97
N LEU A 346 10.60 7.61 9.82
CA LEU A 346 11.57 8.28 8.95
C LEU A 346 12.26 9.44 9.66
N GLY A 347 11.52 10.35 10.26
CA GLY A 347 12.08 11.50 10.98
C GLY A 347 13.00 11.10 12.13
N ARG A 348 12.63 10.03 12.86
CA ARG A 348 13.38 9.58 14.03
C ARG A 348 14.62 8.77 13.67
N TYR A 349 14.52 7.85 12.71
CA TYR A 349 15.57 6.86 12.47
C TYR A 349 16.37 7.09 11.18
N PHE A 350 15.87 7.94 10.29
CA PHE A 350 16.53 8.30 9.04
C PHE A 350 16.64 9.84 8.91
N PRO A 351 17.27 10.55 9.86
CA PRO A 351 17.19 12.01 9.95
C PRO A 351 17.77 12.75 8.74
N ARG A 352 18.54 12.06 7.89
CA ARG A 352 19.18 12.62 6.71
C ARG A 352 18.71 11.94 5.42
N HIS A 353 17.51 11.40 5.41
CA HIS A 353 16.97 10.78 4.22
C HIS A 353 16.43 11.81 3.21
N ARG A 354 16.47 11.42 1.94
CA ARG A 354 15.64 11.96 0.87
C ARG A 354 14.57 10.93 0.54
N LEU A 355 13.33 11.35 0.51
CA LEU A 355 12.20 10.47 0.22
C LEU A 355 11.90 10.45 -1.29
N VAL A 356 11.71 9.25 -1.82
CA VAL A 356 11.11 8.99 -3.14
C VAL A 356 9.95 8.04 -2.93
N LEU A 357 8.75 8.57 -2.83
CA LEU A 357 7.54 7.80 -2.55
C LEU A 357 6.54 8.01 -3.68
N SER A 358 5.94 6.92 -4.16
CA SER A 358 4.87 6.97 -5.16
C SER A 358 3.74 6.04 -4.77
N ASP A 359 2.49 6.52 -4.96
CA ASP A 359 1.30 5.74 -4.69
C ASP A 359 0.05 6.34 -5.35
N PHE A 360 -1.08 5.65 -5.22
CA PHE A 360 -2.37 6.07 -5.76
C PHE A 360 -2.98 7.21 -4.94
N TYR A 361 -3.28 8.34 -5.59
CA TYR A 361 -4.00 9.45 -4.94
C TYR A 361 -5.51 9.40 -5.19
N LYS A 362 -5.94 8.56 -6.13
CA LYS A 362 -7.35 8.39 -6.51
C LYS A 362 -7.58 6.95 -6.91
N LEU A 363 -8.60 6.35 -6.35
CA LEU A 363 -9.03 4.99 -6.63
C LEU A 363 -10.51 5.02 -7.05
N PRO A 364 -10.93 4.22 -8.05
CA PRO A 364 -12.34 3.95 -8.29
C PRO A 364 -12.91 3.05 -7.17
N ASP A 365 -14.22 2.96 -7.09
CA ASP A 365 -14.95 1.96 -6.28
C ASP A 365 -14.63 1.95 -4.78
N THR A 366 -14.26 3.11 -4.20
CA THR A 366 -14.12 3.25 -2.75
C THR A 366 -15.44 3.06 -2.02
N LEU A 367 -15.40 2.59 -0.78
CA LEU A 367 -16.59 2.32 0.03
C LEU A 367 -17.50 3.55 0.10
N PRO A 368 -18.81 3.40 -0.16
CA PRO A 368 -19.75 4.51 -0.14
C PRO A 368 -20.02 5.00 1.30
N GLY A 369 -20.38 6.26 1.42
CA GLY A 369 -20.86 6.81 2.69
C GLY A 369 -19.82 7.17 3.75
N ALA A 370 -18.56 6.92 3.50
CA ALA A 370 -17.43 7.29 4.37
C ALA A 370 -16.54 8.35 3.72
N VAL A 371 -15.62 8.93 4.51
CA VAL A 371 -14.59 9.87 4.03
C VAL A 371 -13.26 9.14 3.97
N THR A 372 -12.49 9.32 2.90
CA THR A 372 -11.20 8.69 2.65
C THR A 372 -11.27 7.16 2.77
N SER A 373 -12.32 6.58 2.24
CA SER A 373 -12.63 5.17 2.39
C SER A 373 -11.77 4.29 1.48
N PRO A 374 -11.52 3.02 1.87
CA PRO A 374 -10.76 2.08 1.05
C PRO A 374 -11.57 1.56 -0.16
N VAL A 375 -10.86 0.95 -1.08
CA VAL A 375 -11.38 -0.11 -1.94
C VAL A 375 -11.19 -1.42 -1.20
N VAL A 376 -12.21 -2.26 -1.22
CA VAL A 376 -12.17 -3.61 -0.66
C VAL A 376 -12.60 -4.58 -1.75
N GLN A 377 -11.74 -5.51 -2.10
CA GLN A 377 -12.01 -6.43 -3.21
C GLN A 377 -11.31 -7.77 -3.05
N THR A 378 -11.84 -8.76 -3.71
CA THR A 378 -11.20 -10.07 -3.89
C THR A 378 -11.41 -10.56 -5.31
N ARG A 379 -10.64 -11.55 -5.73
CA ARG A 379 -10.88 -12.22 -7.01
C ARG A 379 -11.71 -13.47 -6.79
N PHE A 380 -12.76 -13.63 -7.60
CA PHE A 380 -13.64 -14.78 -7.57
C PHE A 380 -14.03 -15.22 -8.98
N ASN A 381 -13.83 -16.49 -9.33
CA ASN A 381 -14.12 -17.04 -10.66
C ASN A 381 -13.59 -16.19 -11.82
N GLY A 382 -12.32 -15.79 -11.75
CA GLY A 382 -11.68 -14.99 -12.80
C GLY A 382 -12.10 -13.51 -12.84
N SER A 383 -12.97 -13.06 -11.93
CA SER A 383 -13.45 -11.69 -11.89
C SER A 383 -13.13 -11.01 -10.57
N MET A 384 -12.87 -9.71 -10.61
CA MET A 384 -12.75 -8.89 -9.40
C MET A 384 -14.14 -8.62 -8.82
N VAL A 385 -14.28 -8.88 -7.52
CA VAL A 385 -15.53 -8.69 -6.78
C VAL A 385 -15.30 -7.61 -5.73
N PRO A 386 -15.88 -6.41 -5.90
CA PRO A 386 -15.82 -5.36 -4.89
C PRO A 386 -16.75 -5.70 -3.71
N CYS A 387 -16.36 -5.27 -2.52
CA CYS A 387 -17.16 -5.34 -1.31
C CYS A 387 -17.53 -3.95 -0.82
N GLU A 388 -18.71 -3.81 -0.23
CA GLU A 388 -19.21 -2.54 0.31
C GLU A 388 -18.85 -2.31 1.78
N THR A 389 -17.97 -3.14 2.35
CA THR A 389 -17.51 -3.04 3.72
C THR A 389 -16.08 -3.55 3.85
N TYR A 390 -15.33 -3.02 4.84
CA TYR A 390 -14.02 -3.56 5.22
C TYR A 390 -14.13 -4.67 6.27
N LEU A 391 -15.31 -4.90 6.82
CA LEU A 391 -15.60 -5.99 7.75
C LEU A 391 -15.76 -7.29 6.94
N VAL A 392 -14.64 -7.82 6.51
CA VAL A 392 -14.54 -8.99 5.63
C VAL A 392 -13.65 -10.06 6.29
N GLN A 393 -13.78 -11.29 5.82
CA GLN A 393 -12.98 -12.41 6.32
C GLN A 393 -11.48 -12.11 6.18
N PRO A 394 -10.71 -12.07 7.29
CA PRO A 394 -9.29 -11.76 7.24
C PRO A 394 -8.48 -12.68 6.31
N GLY A 395 -7.60 -12.07 5.53
CA GLY A 395 -6.71 -12.77 4.60
C GLY A 395 -7.30 -13.13 3.24
N TRP A 396 -8.57 -12.79 2.95
CA TRP A 396 -9.22 -13.09 1.68
C TRP A 396 -9.40 -11.89 0.76
N PHE A 397 -9.35 -10.69 1.32
CA PHE A 397 -9.63 -9.45 0.61
C PHE A 397 -8.43 -8.53 0.66
N ASP A 398 -8.22 -7.84 -0.43
CA ASP A 398 -7.38 -6.67 -0.44
C ASP A 398 -8.14 -5.47 0.10
N ILE A 399 -7.45 -4.66 0.88
CA ILE A 399 -7.97 -3.42 1.47
C ILE A 399 -6.92 -2.35 1.25
N PHE A 400 -7.22 -1.37 0.39
CA PHE A 400 -6.27 -0.33 0.05
C PHE A 400 -6.92 1.04 -0.08
N PHE A 401 -6.16 2.09 0.20
CA PHE A 401 -6.64 3.44 0.40
C PHE A 401 -6.05 4.43 -0.59
N PRO A 402 -6.84 5.39 -1.10
CA PRO A 402 -6.27 6.51 -1.82
C PRO A 402 -5.50 7.42 -0.87
N THR A 403 -4.33 7.88 -1.28
CA THR A 403 -3.47 8.75 -0.47
C THR A 403 -3.73 10.22 -0.76
N ASP A 404 -4.09 11.00 0.25
CA ASP A 404 -4.04 12.47 0.18
C ASP A 404 -2.59 12.94 0.26
N PHE A 405 -1.95 13.09 -0.91
CA PHE A 405 -0.54 13.48 -1.00
C PHE A 405 -0.24 14.87 -0.46
N GLU A 406 -1.19 15.80 -0.49
CA GLU A 406 -0.95 17.13 0.06
C GLU A 406 -0.96 17.11 1.58
N LEU A 407 -1.89 16.36 2.19
CA LEU A 407 -1.91 16.13 3.62
C LEU A 407 -0.67 15.34 4.06
N LEU A 408 -0.32 14.26 3.36
CA LEU A 408 0.85 13.45 3.65
C LEU A 408 2.15 14.28 3.57
N ARG A 409 2.31 15.11 2.54
CA ARG A 409 3.46 16.02 2.39
C ARG A 409 3.59 16.95 3.61
N ARG A 410 2.50 17.55 4.02
CA ARG A 410 2.50 18.48 5.18
C ARG A 410 2.81 17.75 6.50
N ILE A 411 2.29 16.55 6.68
CA ILE A 411 2.63 15.70 7.83
C ILE A 411 4.11 15.32 7.78
N TYR A 412 4.60 14.87 6.63
CA TYR A 412 6.01 14.55 6.40
C TYR A 412 6.92 15.74 6.71
N ASP A 413 6.55 16.93 6.27
CA ASP A 413 7.29 18.15 6.54
C ASP A 413 7.37 18.49 8.04
N VAL A 414 6.33 18.20 8.83
CA VAL A 414 6.34 18.41 10.28
C VAL A 414 7.18 17.37 11.00
N GLU A 415 7.06 16.09 10.61
CA GLU A 415 7.69 14.97 11.33
C GLU A 415 9.16 14.73 10.95
N CYS A 416 9.53 15.04 9.71
CA CYS A 416 10.84 14.67 9.15
C CYS A 416 11.80 15.85 9.02
N ARG A 417 11.41 17.06 9.45
CA ARG A 417 12.26 18.24 9.30
C ARG A 417 12.82 18.77 10.61
N PRO A 418 14.08 19.27 10.58
CA PRO A 418 14.56 20.16 11.62
C PRO A 418 13.75 21.46 11.66
N GLN A 419 13.42 21.96 12.84
CA GLN A 419 12.71 23.23 12.98
C GLN A 419 13.51 24.38 12.32
N GLY A 420 12.81 25.23 11.56
CA GLY A 420 13.40 26.41 10.93
C GLY A 420 14.02 26.17 9.53
N VAL A 421 13.89 24.97 8.94
CA VAL A 421 14.30 24.69 7.57
C VAL A 421 13.10 24.78 6.63
N GLU A 422 13.23 25.54 5.52
CA GLU A 422 12.16 25.65 4.51
C GLU A 422 11.80 24.28 3.89
N PRO A 423 10.53 24.06 3.52
CA PRO A 423 10.09 22.82 2.87
C PRO A 423 10.82 22.60 1.54
N MET A 424 11.51 21.47 1.46
CA MET A 424 12.07 21.00 0.19
C MET A 424 11.22 19.87 -0.43
N SER A 425 10.19 19.38 0.29
CA SER A 425 9.32 18.33 -0.22
C SER A 425 8.35 18.88 -1.27
N ARG A 426 8.15 18.11 -2.32
CA ARG A 426 7.20 18.43 -3.39
C ARG A 426 6.35 17.23 -3.77
N VAL A 427 5.13 17.52 -4.22
CA VAL A 427 4.25 16.53 -4.84
C VAL A 427 4.18 16.78 -6.33
N CYS A 428 4.29 15.73 -7.12
CA CYS A 428 4.08 15.80 -8.57
C CYS A 428 3.31 14.57 -9.06
N THR A 429 2.70 14.68 -10.25
CA THR A 429 2.06 13.53 -10.91
C THR A 429 3.12 12.59 -11.47
N GLN A 430 2.76 11.31 -11.69
CA GLN A 430 3.64 10.36 -12.37
C GLN A 430 4.08 10.90 -13.74
N ARG A 431 3.17 11.51 -14.50
CA ARG A 431 3.50 12.15 -15.79
C ARG A 431 4.59 13.21 -15.65
N ALA A 432 4.48 14.10 -14.66
CA ALA A 432 5.48 15.14 -14.42
C ALA A 432 6.83 14.54 -14.01
N PHE A 433 6.83 13.54 -13.13
CA PHE A 433 8.04 12.82 -12.75
C PHE A 433 8.71 12.13 -13.95
N ALA A 434 7.94 11.46 -14.80
CA ALA A 434 8.45 10.79 -15.99
C ALA A 434 9.01 11.79 -17.02
N MET A 435 8.36 12.94 -17.21
CA MET A 435 8.88 13.98 -18.09
C MET A 435 10.24 14.53 -17.65
N GLU A 436 10.49 14.58 -16.34
CA GLU A 436 11.77 15.05 -15.78
C GLU A 436 12.88 13.98 -15.82
N ASN A 437 12.53 12.69 -15.76
CA ASN A 437 13.45 11.64 -15.40
C ASN A 437 13.47 10.42 -16.34
N ALA A 438 12.51 10.27 -17.26
CA ALA A 438 12.40 9.06 -18.06
C ALA A 438 13.00 9.21 -19.47
N ALA A 439 13.51 8.11 -20.01
CA ALA A 439 13.95 7.99 -21.40
C ALA A 439 12.72 7.83 -22.32
N LEU A 440 11.94 8.88 -22.50
CA LEU A 440 10.63 8.88 -23.17
C LEU A 440 10.65 8.35 -24.61
N ALA A 441 11.78 8.43 -25.30
CA ALA A 441 11.93 7.85 -26.65
C ALA A 441 11.80 6.32 -26.63
N GLN A 442 12.20 5.68 -25.55
CA GLN A 442 12.19 4.22 -25.39
C GLN A 442 10.81 3.65 -25.00
N THR A 443 9.93 4.52 -24.51
CA THR A 443 8.57 4.12 -24.06
C THR A 443 7.47 4.60 -25.01
N ARG A 444 7.86 5.16 -26.18
CA ARG A 444 6.92 5.66 -27.19
C ARG A 444 6.54 4.58 -28.19
N THR A 445 5.25 4.41 -28.43
CA THR A 445 4.70 3.55 -29.47
C THR A 445 4.87 4.16 -30.87
N ARG A 446 4.57 3.41 -31.93
CA ARG A 446 4.64 3.89 -33.33
C ARG A 446 3.66 5.02 -33.62
N SER A 447 2.49 5.03 -32.97
CA SER A 447 1.52 6.12 -33.11
C SER A 447 1.95 7.42 -32.43
N GLY A 448 3.00 7.35 -31.57
CA GLY A 448 3.49 8.49 -30.81
C GLY A 448 2.96 8.58 -29.39
N GLU A 449 2.00 7.75 -29.00
CA GLU A 449 1.53 7.60 -27.63
C GLU A 449 2.65 7.07 -26.73
N ASN A 450 2.59 7.40 -25.46
CA ASN A 450 3.63 7.02 -24.52
C ASN A 450 3.06 6.41 -23.24
N PRO A 451 3.02 5.08 -23.10
CA PRO A 451 2.49 4.41 -21.90
C PRO A 451 3.15 4.88 -20.59
N MET A 452 4.40 5.29 -20.59
CA MET A 452 5.08 5.83 -19.41
C MET A 452 4.45 7.16 -18.92
N LEU A 453 3.86 7.93 -19.82
CA LEU A 453 3.19 9.19 -19.52
C LEU A 453 1.69 9.03 -19.30
N ASP A 454 1.08 8.11 -20.03
CA ASP A 454 -0.38 8.06 -20.20
C ASP A 454 -1.04 6.98 -19.30
N PHE A 455 -0.24 6.04 -18.76
CA PHE A 455 -0.76 5.07 -17.79
C PHE A 455 -0.48 5.52 -16.36
N TYR A 456 -1.26 5.02 -15.43
CA TYR A 456 -1.16 5.35 -14.00
C TYR A 456 -1.30 6.85 -13.71
N GLU A 457 -2.21 7.53 -14.42
CA GLU A 457 -2.53 8.95 -14.17
C GLU A 457 -3.04 9.20 -12.74
N ASN A 458 -3.50 8.15 -12.06
CA ASN A 458 -3.92 8.18 -10.67
C ASN A 458 -2.76 8.04 -9.65
N ASN A 459 -1.50 8.00 -10.09
CA ASN A 459 -0.32 7.99 -9.23
C ASN A 459 0.29 9.38 -9.07
N LYS A 460 0.82 9.64 -7.88
CA LYS A 460 1.63 10.81 -7.55
C LYS A 460 2.91 10.41 -6.86
N PHE A 461 3.86 11.31 -6.90
CA PHE A 461 5.11 11.23 -6.15
C PHE A 461 5.15 12.26 -5.04
N LEU A 462 5.69 11.87 -3.89
CA LEU A 462 6.19 12.76 -2.84
C LEU A 462 7.72 12.62 -2.82
N LEU A 463 8.40 13.73 -3.07
CA LEU A 463 9.86 13.82 -3.18
C LEU A 463 10.40 14.83 -2.17
N SER A 464 11.57 14.55 -1.56
CA SER A 464 12.25 15.51 -0.69
C SER A 464 13.74 15.66 -1.02
#